data_6a4dce0c5507bbb843edc5d2264a3455
#
_entry.id   6a4dce0c5507bbb843edc5d2264a3455
#
_cell.length_a   1.000
_cell.length_b   1.000
_cell.length_c   1.000
_cell.angle_alpha   90.00
_cell.angle_beta   90.00
_cell.angle_gamma   90.00
#
_symmetry.space_group_name_H-M   'P 1'
#
loop_
_entity.id
_entity.type
_entity.pdbx_description
1 polymer ?
#
loop_
_entity_poly.entity_id
_entity_poly.type
_entity_poly.pdbx_seq_one_letter_code
_entity_poly.pdbx_strand_id
1 'polypeptide(L)'
;LSGVNKSHSIETEYKLLSLNYGYTFSAVLDAALELRIFDQFGDLPGTVDRVAGASGWSRDAVRRLLDVLTYMGLLLKVTEWEYCVPPPVAELLSAGSRESIAAHLRAVYAARPRWGDHLVETVCTGNRRSRINDVGDRPSNVDFFVRGGFGVLEDARKVAALSSDVYAETVVVLYSGGGEWALAQAESGSGRTVYALDTPEFIDRVVLRVGALPALNHLRFVPCGDGVQSCDIGAQLVLVPPVTRFFSIEIVRQMLSGAIASLAGDGELLLVDIMADLQTKEQSLISVFDLSLLVN
;
A
#
# COMPACT_ATOMS: atom_id res chain seq x y z
N LEU A 1 2.64 -24.95 -44.60
CA LEU A 1 3.43 -24.20 -43.61
C LEU A 1 3.06 -22.70 -43.50
N SER A 2 2.08 -22.15 -44.30
CA SER A 2 1.74 -20.73 -44.31
C SER A 2 0.51 -20.33 -43.52
N GLY A 3 -0.23 -21.26 -42.93
CA GLY A 3 -1.48 -20.97 -42.19
C GLY A 3 -1.32 -20.76 -40.65
N VAL A 4 -0.28 -21.34 -40.05
CA VAL A 4 -0.06 -21.30 -38.58
C VAL A 4 0.52 -19.97 -38.11
N ASN A 5 1.16 -19.21 -38.99
CA ASN A 5 1.89 -17.99 -38.60
C ASN A 5 1.05 -16.72 -38.46
N LYS A 6 -0.17 -16.67 -39.01
CA LYS A 6 -0.98 -15.42 -38.97
C LYS A 6 -1.82 -15.28 -37.69
N SER A 7 -2.34 -16.37 -37.11
CA SER A 7 -3.13 -16.29 -35.90
C SER A 7 -2.29 -15.95 -34.67
N HIS A 8 -1.09 -16.52 -34.55
CA HIS A 8 -0.14 -16.17 -33.48
C HIS A 8 0.36 -14.73 -33.57
N SER A 9 0.48 -14.18 -34.80
CA SER A 9 0.86 -12.78 -35.02
C SER A 9 -0.19 -11.80 -34.48
N ILE A 10 -1.47 -12.05 -34.75
CA ILE A 10 -2.59 -11.17 -34.34
C ILE A 10 -2.76 -11.17 -32.81
N GLU A 11 -2.69 -12.34 -32.17
CA GLU A 11 -2.80 -12.46 -30.72
C GLU A 11 -1.64 -11.75 -30.01
N THR A 12 -0.42 -11.91 -30.54
CA THR A 12 0.77 -11.23 -30.00
C THR A 12 0.69 -9.74 -30.17
N GLU A 13 0.24 -9.26 -31.34
CA GLU A 13 0.04 -7.84 -31.61
C GLU A 13 -0.99 -7.23 -30.66
N TYR A 14 -2.13 -7.91 -30.45
CA TYR A 14 -3.18 -7.45 -29.54
C TYR A 14 -2.66 -7.38 -28.10
N LYS A 15 -1.85 -8.36 -27.67
CA LYS A 15 -1.23 -8.37 -26.37
C LYS A 15 -0.26 -7.19 -26.20
N LEU A 16 0.59 -6.91 -27.18
CA LEU A 16 1.53 -5.78 -27.13
C LEU A 16 0.81 -4.44 -27.10
N LEU A 17 -0.25 -4.26 -27.90
CA LEU A 17 -1.08 -3.07 -27.87
C LEU A 17 -1.76 -2.90 -26.51
N SER A 18 -2.30 -3.96 -25.93
CA SER A 18 -2.93 -3.93 -24.61
C SER A 18 -1.94 -3.54 -23.52
N LEU A 19 -0.72 -4.03 -23.56
CA LEU A 19 0.34 -3.64 -22.63
C LEU A 19 0.71 -2.16 -22.79
N ASN A 20 0.79 -1.67 -24.03
CA ASN A 20 1.10 -0.26 -24.29
C ASN A 20 0.00 0.68 -23.79
N TYR A 21 -1.27 0.27 -23.85
CA TYR A 21 -2.40 1.04 -23.33
C TYR A 21 -2.63 0.84 -21.82
N GLY A 22 -1.90 -0.04 -21.15
CA GLY A 22 -2.08 -0.34 -19.72
C GLY A 22 -2.02 0.90 -18.83
N TYR A 23 -1.21 1.90 -19.18
CA TYR A 23 -1.12 3.15 -18.42
C TYR A 23 -2.42 3.96 -18.42
N THR A 24 -3.26 3.82 -19.45
CA THR A 24 -4.54 4.55 -19.53
C THR A 24 -5.53 4.08 -18.49
N PHE A 25 -5.55 2.79 -18.17
CA PHE A 25 -6.40 2.25 -17.11
C PHE A 25 -5.99 2.80 -15.73
N SER A 26 -4.69 2.91 -15.48
CA SER A 26 -4.20 3.56 -14.25
C SER A 26 -4.59 5.04 -14.19
N ALA A 27 -4.53 5.76 -15.30
CA ALA A 27 -4.95 7.16 -15.39
C ALA A 27 -6.46 7.32 -15.16
N VAL A 28 -7.27 6.42 -15.73
CA VAL A 28 -8.73 6.41 -15.51
C VAL A 28 -9.05 6.16 -14.04
N LEU A 29 -8.39 5.20 -13.41
CA LEU A 29 -8.58 4.91 -11.99
C LEU A 29 -8.19 6.11 -11.12
N ASP A 30 -7.01 6.73 -11.36
CA ASP A 30 -6.58 7.89 -10.59
C ASP A 30 -7.57 9.07 -10.74
N ALA A 31 -8.02 9.35 -11.97
CA ALA A 31 -9.03 10.37 -12.20
C ALA A 31 -10.35 10.06 -11.47
N ALA A 32 -10.80 8.81 -11.48
CA ALA A 32 -12.01 8.41 -10.77
C ALA A 32 -11.87 8.58 -9.25
N LEU A 33 -10.69 8.30 -8.69
CA LEU A 33 -10.39 8.50 -7.28
C LEU A 33 -10.29 9.99 -6.93
N GLU A 34 -9.66 10.82 -7.77
CA GLU A 34 -9.59 12.27 -7.59
C GLU A 34 -10.97 12.91 -7.60
N LEU A 35 -11.81 12.53 -8.56
CA LEU A 35 -13.18 12.99 -8.71
C LEU A 35 -14.14 12.35 -7.71
N ARG A 36 -13.66 11.45 -6.86
CA ARG A 36 -14.46 10.71 -5.88
C ARG A 36 -15.69 10.03 -6.51
N ILE A 37 -15.49 9.42 -7.67
CA ILE A 37 -16.60 8.78 -8.42
C ILE A 37 -17.28 7.71 -7.58
N PHE A 38 -16.50 6.91 -6.84
CA PHE A 38 -17.03 5.81 -6.02
C PHE A 38 -17.88 6.30 -4.82
N ASP A 39 -17.68 7.54 -4.37
CA ASP A 39 -18.49 8.17 -3.33
C ASP A 39 -19.80 8.80 -3.84
N GLN A 40 -19.95 8.95 -5.18
CA GLN A 40 -21.16 9.51 -5.80
C GLN A 40 -22.32 8.51 -5.83
N PHE A 41 -22.03 7.24 -5.60
CA PHE A 41 -23.03 6.17 -5.54
C PHE A 41 -23.23 5.78 -4.09
N GLY A 42 -24.48 5.60 -3.65
CA GLY A 42 -24.78 4.96 -2.37
C GLY A 42 -25.10 3.48 -2.61
N ASP A 43 -25.97 2.93 -1.77
CA ASP A 43 -26.46 1.56 -1.90
C ASP A 43 -27.38 1.36 -3.12
N LEU A 44 -27.79 2.43 -3.79
CA LEU A 44 -28.67 2.42 -4.95
C LEU A 44 -27.94 2.84 -6.22
N PRO A 45 -28.37 2.31 -7.40
CA PRO A 45 -27.86 2.76 -8.67
C PRO A 45 -27.98 4.29 -8.84
N GLY A 46 -26.98 4.89 -9.45
CA GLY A 46 -26.92 6.30 -9.75
C GLY A 46 -26.90 6.56 -11.26
N THR A 47 -27.56 7.64 -11.68
CA THR A 47 -27.59 8.04 -13.08
C THR A 47 -26.40 8.91 -13.44
N VAL A 48 -26.03 8.89 -14.73
CA VAL A 48 -25.03 9.81 -15.30
C VAL A 48 -25.40 11.28 -15.00
N ASP A 49 -26.67 11.63 -15.11
CA ASP A 49 -27.15 13.01 -14.85
C ASP A 49 -26.95 13.43 -13.39
N ARG A 50 -27.14 12.52 -12.45
CA ARG A 50 -26.87 12.78 -11.04
C ARG A 50 -25.39 13.05 -10.78
N VAL A 51 -24.51 12.19 -11.29
CA VAL A 51 -23.06 12.31 -11.10
C VAL A 51 -22.54 13.58 -11.78
N ALA A 52 -22.94 13.84 -13.01
CA ALA A 52 -22.53 15.03 -13.75
C ALA A 52 -23.08 16.32 -13.13
N GLY A 53 -24.36 16.31 -12.76
CA GLY A 53 -25.08 17.50 -12.26
C GLY A 53 -24.59 17.96 -10.89
N ALA A 54 -24.27 17.03 -9.99
CA ALA A 54 -23.77 17.35 -8.65
C ALA A 54 -22.45 18.14 -8.66
N SER A 55 -21.65 18.00 -9.71
CA SER A 55 -20.32 18.59 -9.82
C SER A 55 -20.15 19.55 -10.99
N GLY A 56 -21.19 19.77 -11.80
CA GLY A 56 -21.14 20.63 -12.99
C GLY A 56 -20.27 20.03 -14.13
N TRP A 57 -20.10 18.73 -14.16
CA TRP A 57 -19.25 18.05 -15.14
C TRP A 57 -19.98 17.79 -16.47
N SER A 58 -19.21 17.57 -17.54
CA SER A 58 -19.76 17.17 -18.82
C SER A 58 -20.43 15.80 -18.74
N ARG A 59 -21.74 15.76 -19.05
CA ARG A 59 -22.53 14.51 -19.05
C ARG A 59 -21.92 13.43 -19.94
N ASP A 60 -21.48 13.78 -21.16
CA ASP A 60 -20.87 12.82 -22.09
C ASP A 60 -19.50 12.30 -21.58
N ALA A 61 -18.68 13.19 -21.00
CA ALA A 61 -17.40 12.78 -20.44
C ALA A 61 -17.59 11.85 -19.22
N VAL A 62 -18.53 12.17 -18.33
CA VAL A 62 -18.87 11.30 -17.19
C VAL A 62 -19.35 9.94 -17.69
N ARG A 63 -20.27 9.88 -18.64
CA ARG A 63 -20.74 8.60 -19.20
C ARG A 63 -19.58 7.74 -19.71
N ARG A 64 -18.67 8.34 -20.49
CA ARG A 64 -17.49 7.63 -21.01
C ARG A 64 -16.59 7.11 -19.91
N LEU A 65 -16.36 7.90 -18.86
CA LEU A 65 -15.59 7.49 -17.69
C LEU A 65 -16.25 6.29 -17.00
N LEU A 66 -17.56 6.35 -16.74
CA LEU A 66 -18.31 5.27 -16.11
C LEU A 66 -18.32 3.99 -16.98
N ASP A 67 -18.44 4.13 -18.29
CA ASP A 67 -18.35 2.99 -19.22
C ASP A 67 -16.97 2.31 -19.16
N VAL A 68 -15.86 3.07 -19.09
CA VAL A 68 -14.52 2.51 -18.93
C VAL A 68 -14.35 1.86 -17.58
N LEU A 69 -14.82 2.48 -16.51
CA LEU A 69 -14.78 1.87 -15.16
C LEU A 69 -15.61 0.57 -15.10
N THR A 70 -16.71 0.49 -15.87
CA THR A 70 -17.48 -0.74 -16.04
C THR A 70 -16.68 -1.81 -16.79
N TYR A 71 -16.01 -1.43 -17.88
CA TYR A 71 -15.10 -2.34 -18.59
C TYR A 71 -13.97 -2.87 -17.69
N MET A 72 -13.46 -2.05 -16.78
CA MET A 72 -12.46 -2.44 -15.78
C MET A 72 -13.03 -3.30 -14.65
N GLY A 73 -14.35 -3.54 -14.60
CA GLY A 73 -15.00 -4.30 -13.52
C GLY A 73 -15.15 -3.53 -12.20
N LEU A 74 -14.93 -2.22 -12.22
CA LEU A 74 -15.04 -1.38 -11.02
C LEU A 74 -16.45 -0.81 -10.82
N LEU A 75 -17.28 -0.83 -11.85
CA LEU A 75 -18.69 -0.50 -11.80
C LEU A 75 -19.51 -1.61 -12.48
N LEU A 76 -20.78 -1.67 -12.13
CA LEU A 76 -21.78 -2.45 -12.84
C LEU A 76 -22.73 -1.50 -13.57
N LYS A 77 -23.00 -1.75 -14.84
CA LYS A 77 -24.00 -1.02 -15.62
C LYS A 77 -25.35 -1.71 -15.43
N VAL A 78 -26.31 -1.01 -14.83
CA VAL A 78 -27.64 -1.52 -14.51
C VAL A 78 -28.61 -1.30 -15.67
N THR A 79 -28.56 -0.08 -16.23
CA THR A 79 -29.29 0.30 -17.45
C THR A 79 -28.37 1.08 -18.37
N GLU A 80 -28.85 1.60 -19.49
CA GLU A 80 -28.06 2.44 -20.40
C GLU A 80 -27.44 3.67 -19.70
N TRP A 81 -28.13 4.19 -18.65
CA TRP A 81 -27.76 5.43 -17.99
C TRP A 81 -27.53 5.30 -16.47
N GLU A 82 -27.63 4.08 -15.93
CA GLU A 82 -27.50 3.81 -14.52
C GLU A 82 -26.36 2.84 -14.22
N TYR A 83 -25.60 3.17 -13.19
CA TYR A 83 -24.44 2.41 -12.71
C TYR A 83 -24.53 2.21 -11.20
N CYS A 84 -23.87 1.17 -10.71
CA CYS A 84 -23.66 0.99 -9.27
C CYS A 84 -22.23 0.52 -8.99
N VAL A 85 -21.78 0.77 -7.78
CA VAL A 85 -20.48 0.32 -7.29
C VAL A 85 -20.69 -1.03 -6.59
N PRO A 86 -19.95 -2.09 -6.98
CA PRO A 86 -19.97 -3.35 -6.22
C PRO A 86 -19.50 -3.12 -4.78
N PRO A 87 -20.14 -3.77 -3.76
CA PRO A 87 -19.76 -3.56 -2.37
C PRO A 87 -18.26 -3.70 -2.06
N PRO A 88 -17.52 -4.72 -2.58
CA PRO A 88 -16.08 -4.83 -2.35
C PRO A 88 -15.28 -3.66 -2.96
N VAL A 89 -15.74 -3.11 -4.08
CA VAL A 89 -15.10 -1.94 -4.71
C VAL A 89 -15.36 -0.69 -3.90
N ALA A 90 -16.60 -0.50 -3.41
CA ALA A 90 -16.95 0.61 -2.53
C ALA A 90 -16.11 0.60 -1.25
N GLU A 91 -15.96 -0.56 -0.64
CA GLU A 91 -15.15 -0.74 0.56
C GLU A 91 -13.69 -0.32 0.35
N LEU A 92 -13.09 -0.68 -0.79
CA LEU A 92 -11.68 -0.41 -1.07
C LEU A 92 -11.41 0.97 -1.68
N LEU A 93 -12.38 1.57 -2.39
CA LEU A 93 -12.13 2.78 -3.18
C LEU A 93 -12.88 4.03 -2.69
N SER A 94 -13.92 3.89 -1.85
CA SER A 94 -14.59 5.07 -1.29
C SER A 94 -13.74 5.76 -0.23
N ALA A 95 -13.70 7.07 -0.27
CA ALA A 95 -12.85 7.89 0.61
C ALA A 95 -13.26 7.80 2.09
N GLY A 96 -14.52 7.50 2.38
CA GLY A 96 -15.07 7.35 3.73
C GLY A 96 -14.88 5.96 4.33
N SER A 97 -14.42 4.98 3.56
CA SER A 97 -14.20 3.62 4.04
C SER A 97 -12.92 3.52 4.88
N ARG A 98 -12.98 2.76 5.96
CA ARG A 98 -11.80 2.45 6.79
C ARG A 98 -10.80 1.55 6.07
N GLU A 99 -11.28 0.70 5.17
CA GLU A 99 -10.47 -0.24 4.39
C GLU A 99 -9.99 0.37 3.06
N SER A 100 -10.21 1.68 2.86
CA SER A 100 -9.89 2.35 1.60
C SER A 100 -8.39 2.37 1.30
N ILE A 101 -8.02 1.82 0.14
CA ILE A 101 -6.67 1.88 -0.44
C ILE A 101 -6.52 3.02 -1.47
N ALA A 102 -7.54 3.86 -1.64
CA ALA A 102 -7.58 4.92 -2.66
C ALA A 102 -6.35 5.85 -2.60
N ALA A 103 -5.96 6.26 -1.39
CA ALA A 103 -4.79 7.11 -1.20
C ALA A 103 -3.48 6.42 -1.60
N HIS A 104 -3.36 5.12 -1.33
CA HIS A 104 -2.22 4.31 -1.76
C HIS A 104 -2.14 4.20 -3.29
N LEU A 105 -3.25 3.87 -3.94
CA LEU A 105 -3.30 3.77 -5.41
C LEU A 105 -2.93 5.11 -6.07
N ARG A 106 -3.40 6.23 -5.55
CA ARG A 106 -3.04 7.56 -6.05
C ARG A 106 -1.55 7.87 -5.84
N ALA A 107 -0.98 7.50 -4.71
CA ALA A 107 0.45 7.67 -4.44
C ALA A 107 1.31 6.82 -5.39
N VAL A 108 0.92 5.56 -5.65
CA VAL A 108 1.58 4.70 -6.65
C VAL A 108 1.50 5.32 -8.06
N TYR A 109 0.33 5.84 -8.42
CA TYR A 109 0.15 6.50 -9.71
C TYR A 109 1.02 7.76 -9.86
N ALA A 110 1.17 8.54 -8.79
CA ALA A 110 2.01 9.73 -8.78
C ALA A 110 3.51 9.41 -9.02
N ALA A 111 3.96 8.20 -8.66
CA ALA A 111 5.33 7.74 -8.93
C ALA A 111 5.58 7.31 -10.39
N ARG A 112 4.53 7.21 -11.23
CA ARG A 112 4.60 6.75 -12.63
C ARG A 112 5.64 7.46 -13.50
N PRO A 113 5.84 8.80 -13.45
CA PRO A 113 6.83 9.46 -14.28
C PRO A 113 8.24 8.89 -14.12
N ARG A 114 8.60 8.46 -12.91
CA ARG A 114 9.91 7.87 -12.62
C ARG A 114 10.20 6.61 -13.46
N TRP A 115 9.18 5.82 -13.75
CA TRP A 115 9.31 4.65 -14.61
C TRP A 115 9.70 5.03 -16.04
N GLY A 116 9.05 6.05 -16.61
CA GLY A 116 9.36 6.53 -17.94
C GLY A 116 10.75 7.18 -18.03
N ASP A 117 11.07 8.00 -17.05
CA ASP A 117 12.26 8.86 -17.09
C ASP A 117 13.53 8.11 -16.67
N HIS A 118 13.42 7.09 -15.81
CA HIS A 118 14.60 6.53 -15.14
C HIS A 118 14.83 5.04 -15.38
N LEU A 119 13.83 4.27 -15.83
CA LEU A 119 13.95 2.82 -15.95
C LEU A 119 15.14 2.40 -16.82
N VAL A 120 15.30 3.03 -17.99
CA VAL A 120 16.38 2.67 -18.93
C VAL A 120 17.75 2.92 -18.29
N GLU A 121 17.96 4.08 -17.69
CA GLU A 121 19.21 4.41 -17.01
C GLU A 121 19.48 3.48 -15.84
N THR A 122 18.46 3.21 -15.01
CA THR A 122 18.55 2.31 -13.87
C THR A 122 18.95 0.90 -14.30
N VAL A 123 18.34 0.37 -15.37
CA VAL A 123 18.70 -0.95 -15.91
C VAL A 123 20.13 -0.97 -16.45
N CYS A 124 20.57 0.10 -17.14
CA CYS A 124 21.92 0.18 -17.68
C CYS A 124 23.01 0.31 -16.60
N THR A 125 22.73 1.01 -15.51
CA THR A 125 23.73 1.36 -14.48
C THR A 125 23.63 0.52 -13.21
N GLY A 126 22.48 -0.10 -12.93
CA GLY A 126 22.17 -0.75 -11.66
C GLY A 126 22.02 0.22 -10.48
N ASN A 127 22.12 1.52 -10.72
CA ASN A 127 22.04 2.52 -9.67
C ASN A 127 20.59 2.80 -9.29
N ARG A 128 20.25 2.62 -8.02
CA ARG A 128 19.01 3.11 -7.44
C ARG A 128 19.03 4.64 -7.40
N ARG A 129 18.02 5.29 -7.94
CA ARG A 129 17.93 6.75 -7.92
C ARG A 129 17.39 7.33 -6.63
N SER A 130 16.58 6.58 -5.93
CA SER A 130 16.02 6.98 -4.64
C SER A 130 16.39 5.93 -3.60
N ARG A 131 17.29 6.26 -2.70
CA ARG A 131 17.40 5.52 -1.45
C ARG A 131 16.45 6.14 -0.46
N ILE A 132 15.61 5.33 0.17
CA ILE A 132 14.82 5.78 1.33
C ILE A 132 15.73 6.26 2.48
N ASN A 133 17.00 5.98 2.39
CA ASN A 133 18.04 6.42 3.33
C ASN A 133 18.51 7.88 3.17
N ASP A 134 18.17 8.54 2.08
CA ASP A 134 18.35 9.98 2.00
C ASP A 134 17.21 10.67 2.74
N VAL A 135 17.26 10.65 4.04
CA VAL A 135 16.27 11.18 4.97
C VAL A 135 16.01 12.69 4.77
N GLY A 136 16.90 13.38 4.05
CA GLY A 136 16.84 14.84 3.86
C GLY A 136 15.79 15.35 2.84
N ASP A 137 15.19 14.49 1.99
CA ASP A 137 14.43 15.00 0.81
C ASP A 137 12.92 14.61 0.77
N ARG A 138 12.22 14.34 1.93
CA ARG A 138 11.09 13.43 1.87
C ARG A 138 9.77 13.65 2.60
N PRO A 139 9.12 14.79 2.51
CA PRO A 139 7.70 14.89 2.83
C PRO A 139 6.82 13.94 1.98
N SER A 140 7.23 13.67 0.71
CA SER A 140 6.46 12.86 -0.22
C SER A 140 6.48 11.35 0.10
N ASN A 141 7.60 10.83 0.59
CA ASN A 141 7.72 9.40 0.89
C ASN A 141 7.04 9.04 2.22
N VAL A 142 7.16 9.89 3.24
CA VAL A 142 6.43 9.72 4.52
C VAL A 142 4.93 9.70 4.27
N ASP A 143 4.41 10.66 3.51
CA ASP A 143 2.99 10.70 3.15
C ASP A 143 2.55 9.47 2.36
N PHE A 144 3.41 8.92 1.49
CA PHE A 144 3.14 7.67 0.78
C PHE A 144 2.94 6.51 1.75
N PHE A 145 3.88 6.30 2.68
CA PHE A 145 3.78 5.21 3.66
C PHE A 145 2.64 5.43 4.64
N VAL A 146 2.47 6.64 5.15
CA VAL A 146 1.41 6.95 6.12
C VAL A 146 0.02 6.90 5.48
N ARG A 147 -0.16 7.36 4.25
CA ARG A 147 -1.47 7.33 3.57
C ARG A 147 -1.79 5.97 2.95
N GLY A 148 -0.76 5.24 2.53
CA GLY A 148 -0.92 3.91 1.93
C GLY A 148 -1.16 2.79 2.93
N GLY A 149 -0.78 3.03 4.18
CA GLY A 149 -0.68 1.99 5.19
C GLY A 149 -2.00 1.32 5.57
N PHE A 150 -3.13 2.02 5.55
CA PHE A 150 -4.41 1.41 5.91
C PHE A 150 -4.87 0.29 4.95
N GLY A 151 -4.36 0.24 3.72
CA GLY A 151 -4.59 -0.88 2.82
C GLY A 151 -3.95 -2.20 3.29
N VAL A 152 -3.03 -2.15 4.24
CA VAL A 152 -2.40 -3.34 4.83
C VAL A 152 -2.91 -3.67 6.23
N LEU A 153 -3.89 -2.93 6.75
CA LEU A 153 -4.39 -3.13 8.12
C LEU A 153 -4.99 -4.54 8.29
N GLU A 154 -5.69 -5.05 7.29
CA GLU A 154 -6.25 -6.39 7.34
C GLU A 154 -5.16 -7.47 7.38
N ASP A 155 -4.09 -7.29 6.62
CA ASP A 155 -2.94 -8.20 6.67
C ASP A 155 -2.20 -8.09 8.01
N ALA A 156 -2.08 -6.89 8.55
CA ALA A 156 -1.53 -6.68 9.89
C ALA A 156 -2.37 -7.36 10.97
N ARG A 157 -3.71 -7.33 10.87
CA ARG A 157 -4.63 -8.05 11.77
C ARG A 157 -4.50 -9.56 11.66
N LYS A 158 -4.32 -10.11 10.44
CA LYS A 158 -4.06 -11.54 10.24
C LYS A 158 -2.76 -11.97 10.93
N VAL A 159 -1.70 -11.18 10.76
CA VAL A 159 -0.41 -11.44 11.43
C VAL A 159 -0.54 -11.29 12.94
N ALA A 160 -1.27 -10.29 13.43
CA ALA A 160 -1.52 -10.12 14.85
C ALA A 160 -2.30 -11.31 15.44
N ALA A 161 -3.27 -11.87 14.69
CA ALA A 161 -3.99 -13.07 15.09
C ALA A 161 -3.07 -14.30 15.14
N LEU A 162 -2.15 -14.47 14.17
CA LEU A 162 -1.16 -15.56 14.19
C LEU A 162 -0.18 -15.45 15.35
N SER A 163 0.13 -14.23 15.82
CA SER A 163 0.99 -13.98 16.96
C SER A 163 0.24 -13.94 18.31
N SER A 164 -1.06 -14.22 18.33
CA SER A 164 -1.88 -14.19 19.54
C SER A 164 -1.51 -15.27 20.55
N ASP A 165 -0.98 -16.41 20.08
CA ASP A 165 -0.54 -17.52 20.90
C ASP A 165 0.80 -17.23 21.61
N VAL A 166 1.54 -16.21 21.15
CA VAL A 166 2.74 -15.71 21.83
C VAL A 166 2.28 -14.88 23.04
N TYR A 167 2.60 -15.37 24.24
CA TYR A 167 2.37 -14.57 25.43
C TYR A 167 3.29 -13.36 25.43
N ALA A 168 2.75 -12.20 25.14
CA ALA A 168 3.50 -10.96 25.10
C ALA A 168 2.74 -9.82 25.77
N GLU A 169 3.22 -9.40 26.94
CA GLU A 169 2.74 -8.19 27.62
C GLU A 169 3.34 -6.93 26.98
N THR A 170 4.54 -7.04 26.45
CA THR A 170 5.26 -5.95 25.78
C THR A 170 5.61 -6.35 24.36
N VAL A 171 5.08 -5.58 23.40
CA VAL A 171 5.32 -5.74 21.97
C VAL A 171 6.03 -4.50 21.45
N VAL A 172 7.07 -4.69 20.66
CA VAL A 172 7.76 -3.61 19.94
C VAL A 172 7.52 -3.80 18.45
N VAL A 173 7.05 -2.76 17.76
CA VAL A 173 6.93 -2.72 16.30
C VAL A 173 7.95 -1.73 15.80
N LEU A 174 8.97 -2.22 15.10
CA LEU A 174 10.04 -1.41 14.52
C LEU A 174 9.61 -0.88 13.14
N TYR A 175 9.94 0.38 12.84
CA TYR A 175 9.57 1.02 11.58
C TYR A 175 8.07 0.88 11.30
N SER A 176 7.28 1.36 12.24
CA SER A 176 5.83 1.17 12.25
C SER A 176 5.10 1.80 11.05
N GLY A 177 5.78 2.62 10.26
CA GLY A 177 5.23 3.23 9.04
C GLY A 177 3.98 4.05 9.31
N GLY A 178 2.87 3.66 8.70
CA GLY A 178 1.56 4.28 8.92
C GLY A 178 0.89 3.91 10.25
N GLY A 179 1.49 3.04 11.06
CA GLY A 179 1.01 2.63 12.38
C GLY A 179 0.08 1.42 12.38
N GLU A 180 -0.27 0.85 11.21
CA GLU A 180 -1.25 -0.23 11.09
C GLU A 180 -0.81 -1.51 11.82
N TRP A 181 0.47 -1.84 11.71
CA TRP A 181 1.05 -3.01 12.36
C TRP A 181 1.00 -2.90 13.88
N ALA A 182 1.29 -1.71 14.40
CA ALA A 182 1.20 -1.45 15.83
C ALA A 182 -0.25 -1.39 16.32
N LEU A 183 -1.13 -0.81 15.51
CA LEU A 183 -2.57 -0.76 15.79
C LEU A 183 -3.16 -2.17 15.85
N ALA A 184 -2.87 -3.02 14.86
CA ALA A 184 -3.34 -4.40 14.83
C ALA A 184 -2.87 -5.21 16.04
N GLN A 185 -1.61 -5.04 16.47
CA GLN A 185 -1.09 -5.67 17.68
C GLN A 185 -1.79 -5.16 18.95
N ALA A 186 -2.09 -3.87 19.01
CA ALA A 186 -2.80 -3.29 20.14
C ALA A 186 -4.27 -3.72 20.20
N GLU A 187 -4.93 -3.92 19.05
CA GLU A 187 -6.30 -4.43 18.96
C GLU A 187 -6.40 -5.93 19.30
N SER A 188 -5.34 -6.70 19.07
CA SER A 188 -5.38 -8.18 19.19
C SER A 188 -5.33 -8.73 20.62
N GLY A 189 -4.98 -7.92 21.63
CA GLY A 189 -4.86 -8.41 23.00
C GLY A 189 -5.11 -7.35 24.07
N SER A 190 -6.09 -7.60 24.94
CA SER A 190 -6.28 -6.80 26.15
C SER A 190 -5.13 -7.08 27.14
N GLY A 191 -4.33 -6.07 27.43
CA GLY A 191 -3.22 -6.16 28.38
C GLY A 191 -1.82 -6.04 27.75
N ARG A 192 -1.72 -6.04 26.41
CA ARG A 192 -0.46 -5.78 25.72
C ARG A 192 -0.14 -4.29 25.74
N THR A 193 1.09 -3.93 26.06
CA THR A 193 1.63 -2.59 25.77
C THR A 193 2.43 -2.67 24.48
N VAL A 194 2.02 -1.88 23.48
CA VAL A 194 2.65 -1.86 22.16
C VAL A 194 3.44 -0.58 21.99
N TYR A 195 4.71 -0.71 21.68
CA TYR A 195 5.60 0.40 21.35
C TYR A 195 5.83 0.43 19.84
N ALA A 196 5.33 1.46 19.19
CA ALA A 196 5.53 1.72 17.77
C ALA A 196 6.74 2.66 17.59
N LEU A 197 7.82 2.14 17.06
CA LEU A 197 9.07 2.87 16.88
C LEU A 197 9.23 3.28 15.42
N ASP A 198 9.50 4.56 15.21
CA ASP A 198 9.85 5.10 13.90
C ASP A 198 10.61 6.43 14.04
N THR A 199 11.01 7.01 12.93
CA THR A 199 11.62 8.35 12.96
C THR A 199 10.62 9.39 13.46
N PRO A 200 11.09 10.51 14.05
CA PRO A 200 10.21 11.57 14.56
C PRO A 200 9.18 12.03 13.53
N GLU A 201 9.60 12.17 12.26
CA GLU A 201 8.74 12.63 11.18
C GLU A 201 7.57 11.66 10.90
N PHE A 202 7.82 10.35 10.93
CA PHE A 202 6.76 9.34 10.81
C PHE A 202 5.83 9.39 12.02
N ILE A 203 6.38 9.44 13.22
CA ILE A 203 5.59 9.49 14.45
C ILE A 203 4.65 10.69 14.47
N ASP A 204 5.13 11.88 14.14
CA ASP A 204 4.29 13.10 14.08
C ASP A 204 3.10 12.93 13.12
N ARG A 205 3.33 12.35 11.96
CA ARG A 205 2.28 12.12 10.96
C ARG A 205 1.29 11.04 11.39
N VAL A 206 1.78 9.96 11.96
CA VAL A 206 0.93 8.85 12.42
C VAL A 206 0.07 9.26 13.61
N VAL A 207 0.62 9.99 14.57
CA VAL A 207 -0.12 10.48 15.75
C VAL A 207 -1.27 11.38 15.33
N LEU A 208 -1.08 12.28 14.36
CA LEU A 208 -2.16 13.11 13.81
C LEU A 208 -3.30 12.27 13.21
N ARG A 209 -2.99 11.12 12.66
CA ARG A 209 -3.94 10.24 11.99
C ARG A 209 -4.63 9.28 12.98
N VAL A 210 -3.85 8.62 13.83
CA VAL A 210 -4.33 7.63 14.81
C VAL A 210 -4.98 8.30 16.02
N GLY A 211 -4.60 9.53 16.35
CA GLY A 211 -5.21 10.31 17.43
C GLY A 211 -6.71 10.58 17.25
N ALA A 212 -7.26 10.34 16.05
CA ALA A 212 -8.69 10.36 15.78
C ALA A 212 -9.39 9.00 16.06
N LEU A 213 -8.63 7.95 16.39
CA LEU A 213 -9.18 6.63 16.75
C LEU A 213 -9.43 6.55 18.26
N PRO A 214 -10.36 5.69 18.73
CA PRO A 214 -10.59 5.48 20.15
C PRO A 214 -9.27 5.18 20.86
N ALA A 215 -9.01 5.91 21.95
CA ALA A 215 -7.74 5.87 22.66
C ALA A 215 -7.34 4.45 23.04
N LEU A 216 -6.35 3.92 22.33
CA LEU A 216 -5.67 2.71 22.72
C LEU A 216 -4.63 3.11 23.79
N ASN A 217 -5.02 3.13 25.05
CA ASN A 217 -4.19 3.58 26.19
C ASN A 217 -2.88 2.79 26.33
N HIS A 218 -2.74 1.71 25.59
CA HIS A 218 -1.59 0.79 25.61
C HIS A 218 -0.75 0.84 24.34
N LEU A 219 -1.09 1.69 23.35
CA LEU A 219 -0.26 1.96 22.18
C LEU A 219 0.56 3.24 22.38
N ARG A 220 1.86 3.12 22.27
CA ARG A 220 2.82 4.21 22.49
C ARG A 220 3.67 4.42 21.25
N PHE A 221 3.66 5.61 20.70
CA PHE A 221 4.54 6.00 19.61
C PHE A 221 5.83 6.58 20.18
N VAL A 222 6.96 5.99 19.79
CA VAL A 222 8.28 6.34 20.31
C VAL A 222 9.18 6.77 19.16
N PRO A 223 9.56 8.06 19.09
CA PRO A 223 10.50 8.51 18.08
C PRO A 223 11.88 7.94 18.35
N CYS A 224 12.49 7.34 17.33
CA CYS A 224 13.88 6.89 17.34
C CYS A 224 14.67 7.62 16.25
N GLY A 225 15.99 7.84 16.47
CA GLY A 225 16.83 8.56 15.51
C GLY A 225 17.12 7.75 14.24
N ASP A 226 17.96 8.30 13.36
CA ASP A 226 18.25 7.84 11.99
C ASP A 226 18.93 6.45 11.88
N GLY A 227 19.01 5.72 12.92
CA GLY A 227 19.53 4.35 12.95
C GLY A 227 18.73 3.52 13.92
N VAL A 228 18.55 2.25 13.58
CA VAL A 228 17.93 1.26 14.44
C VAL A 228 18.65 1.23 15.78
N GLN A 229 18.21 2.05 16.70
CA GLN A 229 18.68 1.94 18.07
C GLN A 229 17.86 0.84 18.73
N SER A 230 18.56 -0.12 19.33
CA SER A 230 17.96 -1.05 20.25
C SER A 230 17.23 -0.24 21.32
N CYS A 231 15.95 -0.49 21.50
CA CYS A 231 15.26 -0.03 22.68
C CYS A 231 15.50 -1.09 23.76
N ASP A 232 16.05 -0.68 24.85
CA ASP A 232 16.21 -1.55 26.03
C ASP A 232 14.84 -1.68 26.75
N ILE A 233 13.84 -2.21 26.01
CA ILE A 233 12.47 -2.37 26.48
C ILE A 233 12.25 -3.77 27.07
N GLY A 234 13.03 -4.77 26.63
CA GLY A 234 12.84 -6.15 27.03
C GLY A 234 11.50 -6.73 26.55
N ALA A 235 11.21 -6.61 25.26
CA ALA A 235 9.96 -7.04 24.65
C ALA A 235 9.87 -8.58 24.54
N GLN A 236 8.69 -9.14 24.81
CA GLN A 236 8.43 -10.55 24.54
C GLN A 236 8.18 -10.80 23.06
N LEU A 237 7.74 -9.79 22.32
CA LEU A 237 7.57 -9.85 20.87
C LEU A 237 8.13 -8.60 20.20
N VAL A 238 9.03 -8.78 19.25
CA VAL A 238 9.47 -7.72 18.35
C VAL A 238 8.97 -8.03 16.95
N LEU A 239 8.18 -7.13 16.38
CA LEU A 239 7.66 -7.21 15.01
C LEU A 239 8.44 -6.26 14.09
N VAL A 240 9.00 -6.79 13.02
CA VAL A 240 9.57 -6.03 11.90
C VAL A 240 8.58 -6.16 10.74
N PRO A 241 7.86 -5.09 10.40
CA PRO A 241 6.89 -5.09 9.30
C PRO A 241 7.57 -5.13 7.93
N PRO A 242 6.81 -5.16 6.81
CA PRO A 242 7.35 -5.30 5.46
C PRO A 242 8.14 -4.07 4.97
N VAL A 243 9.27 -3.78 5.59
CA VAL A 243 10.12 -2.61 5.29
C VAL A 243 11.53 -2.98 4.83
N THR A 244 11.98 -4.22 5.03
CA THR A 244 13.38 -4.60 4.80
C THR A 244 13.83 -4.40 3.36
N ARG A 245 12.92 -4.59 2.40
CA ARG A 245 13.13 -4.41 0.96
C ARG A 245 13.52 -2.98 0.54
N PHE A 246 13.22 -1.99 1.38
CA PHE A 246 13.52 -0.59 1.07
C PHE A 246 14.95 -0.19 1.46
N PHE A 247 15.66 -1.02 2.21
CA PHE A 247 16.95 -0.72 2.79
C PHE A 247 18.10 -1.53 2.17
N SER A 248 19.33 -1.05 2.33
CA SER A 248 20.51 -1.86 2.00
C SER A 248 20.65 -3.02 2.98
N ILE A 249 21.38 -4.06 2.58
CA ILE A 249 21.60 -5.24 3.42
C ILE A 249 22.33 -4.88 4.73
N GLU A 250 23.19 -3.86 4.71
CA GLU A 250 23.90 -3.37 5.89
C GLU A 250 22.92 -2.78 6.91
N ILE A 251 21.95 -1.98 6.44
CA ILE A 251 20.92 -1.41 7.31
C ILE A 251 19.96 -2.49 7.81
N VAL A 252 19.57 -3.43 6.96
CA VAL A 252 18.73 -4.56 7.40
C VAL A 252 19.43 -5.37 8.49
N ARG A 253 20.74 -5.60 8.38
CA ARG A 253 21.50 -6.27 9.45
C ARG A 253 21.50 -5.47 10.75
N GLN A 254 21.69 -4.16 10.67
CA GLN A 254 21.60 -3.28 11.85
C GLN A 254 20.21 -3.31 12.47
N MET A 255 19.17 -3.23 11.62
CA MET A 255 17.77 -3.33 12.03
C MET A 255 17.48 -4.63 12.78
N LEU A 256 17.87 -5.77 12.23
CA LEU A 256 17.67 -7.07 12.86
C LEU A 256 18.49 -7.22 14.14
N SER A 257 19.71 -6.69 14.16
CA SER A 257 20.53 -6.68 15.39
C SER A 257 19.87 -5.83 16.49
N GLY A 258 19.32 -4.67 16.15
CA GLY A 258 18.56 -3.83 17.08
C GLY A 258 17.27 -4.50 17.56
N ALA A 259 16.57 -5.19 16.63
CA ALA A 259 15.38 -5.96 16.97
C ALA A 259 15.70 -7.07 18.02
N ILE A 260 16.76 -7.83 17.78
CA ILE A 260 17.21 -8.88 18.70
C ILE A 260 17.63 -8.28 20.06
N ALA A 261 18.34 -7.15 20.06
CA ALA A 261 18.74 -6.49 21.29
C ALA A 261 17.57 -5.90 22.09
N SER A 262 16.42 -5.71 21.46
CA SER A 262 15.19 -5.23 22.11
C SER A 262 14.37 -6.35 22.74
N LEU A 263 14.71 -7.62 22.51
CA LEU A 263 14.00 -8.77 23.05
C LEU A 263 14.33 -9.01 24.52
N ALA A 264 13.33 -9.47 25.27
CA ALA A 264 13.56 -10.19 26.53
C ALA A 264 14.30 -11.51 26.26
N GLY A 265 14.87 -12.13 27.29
CA GLY A 265 15.70 -13.31 27.10
C GLY A 265 15.02 -14.52 26.43
N ASP A 266 13.71 -14.59 26.50
CA ASP A 266 12.85 -15.62 25.88
C ASP A 266 11.88 -15.05 24.84
N GLY A 267 12.12 -13.82 24.39
CA GLY A 267 11.27 -13.12 23.44
C GLY A 267 11.41 -13.64 22.01
N GLU A 268 10.39 -13.38 21.22
CA GLU A 268 10.30 -13.79 19.80
C GLU A 268 10.44 -12.62 18.84
N LEU A 269 11.15 -12.86 17.73
CA LEU A 269 11.25 -11.93 16.61
C LEU A 269 10.37 -12.40 15.47
N LEU A 270 9.39 -11.57 15.09
CA LEU A 270 8.52 -11.80 13.94
C LEU A 270 8.91 -10.85 12.80
N LEU A 271 9.51 -11.41 11.76
CA LEU A 271 9.82 -10.70 10.53
C LEU A 271 8.73 -10.96 9.50
N VAL A 272 8.08 -9.90 9.04
CA VAL A 272 7.08 -9.96 7.97
C VAL A 272 7.63 -9.25 6.75
N ASP A 273 7.69 -9.91 5.61
CA ASP A 273 7.98 -9.28 4.32
C ASP A 273 7.44 -10.12 3.16
N ILE A 274 7.51 -9.58 1.95
CA ILE A 274 7.21 -10.32 0.73
C ILE A 274 8.40 -11.23 0.41
N MET A 275 8.22 -12.52 0.65
CA MET A 275 9.22 -13.52 0.33
C MET A 275 8.97 -14.07 -1.08
N ALA A 276 9.98 -13.97 -1.96
CA ALA A 276 9.89 -14.54 -3.30
C ALA A 276 9.95 -16.07 -3.22
N ASP A 277 8.83 -16.73 -3.47
CA ASP A 277 8.81 -18.15 -3.77
C ASP A 277 9.02 -18.32 -5.29
N LEU A 278 10.21 -18.76 -5.66
CA LEU A 278 10.62 -18.93 -7.07
C LEU A 278 9.80 -19.99 -7.84
N GLN A 279 8.85 -20.66 -7.20
CA GLN A 279 8.05 -21.74 -7.79
C GLN A 279 6.61 -21.39 -8.10
N THR A 280 6.09 -20.21 -7.68
CA THR A 280 4.69 -19.84 -7.88
C THR A 280 4.44 -18.92 -9.07
N LYS A 281 3.22 -19.02 -9.66
CA LYS A 281 2.79 -18.18 -10.79
C LYS A 281 2.60 -16.68 -10.40
N GLU A 282 2.61 -16.35 -9.13
CA GLU A 282 2.49 -14.99 -8.60
C GLU A 282 3.77 -14.17 -8.76
N GLN A 283 4.84 -14.79 -9.26
CA GLN A 283 6.13 -14.16 -9.51
C GLN A 283 6.08 -12.89 -10.37
N SER A 284 5.07 -12.73 -11.21
CA SER A 284 4.99 -11.58 -12.13
C SER A 284 4.83 -10.24 -11.39
N LEU A 285 3.98 -10.19 -10.36
CA LEU A 285 3.79 -8.97 -9.57
C LEU A 285 4.99 -8.71 -8.64
N ILE A 286 5.56 -9.76 -8.06
CA ILE A 286 6.78 -9.66 -7.23
C ILE A 286 7.95 -9.12 -8.07
N SER A 287 8.13 -9.60 -9.30
CA SER A 287 9.18 -9.11 -10.20
C SER A 287 8.99 -7.64 -10.60
N VAL A 288 7.75 -7.22 -10.88
CA VAL A 288 7.45 -5.81 -11.15
C VAL A 288 7.72 -4.95 -9.91
N PHE A 289 7.35 -5.47 -8.74
CA PHE A 289 7.58 -4.79 -7.49
C PHE A 289 9.09 -4.66 -7.18
N ASP A 290 9.87 -5.74 -7.35
CA ASP A 290 11.32 -5.74 -7.17
C ASP A 290 12.00 -4.73 -8.11
N LEU A 291 11.62 -4.72 -9.39
CA LEU A 291 12.09 -3.70 -10.32
C LEU A 291 11.70 -2.28 -9.89
N SER A 292 10.51 -2.11 -9.30
CA SER A 292 10.06 -0.80 -8.81
C SER A 292 10.96 -0.24 -7.71
N LEU A 293 11.56 -1.10 -6.89
CA LEU A 293 12.49 -0.70 -5.83
C LEU A 293 13.82 -0.14 -6.37
N LEU A 294 14.14 -0.42 -7.63
CA LEU A 294 15.31 0.17 -8.29
C LEU A 294 14.98 1.52 -8.92
N VAL A 295 13.75 1.70 -9.41
CA VAL A 295 13.32 2.89 -10.17
C VAL A 295 12.83 4.01 -9.23
N ASN A 296 12.20 3.66 -8.14
CA ASN A 296 11.64 4.55 -7.14
C ASN A 296 12.58 4.74 -5.97
#